data_372d743e47dde7dd23a32be8e2e7fd04
#
_entry.id   372d743e47dde7dd23a32be8e2e7fd04
#
_cell.length_a   1.000
_cell.length_b   1.000
_cell.length_c   1.000
_cell.angle_alpha   90.00
_cell.angle_beta   90.00
_cell.angle_gamma   90.00
#
_symmetry.space_group_name_H-M   'P 1'
#
loop_
_entity.id
_entity.type
_entity.pdbx_description
1 polymer ?
#
loop_
_entity_poly.entity_id
_entity_poly.type
_entity_poly.pdbx_seq_one_letter_code
_entity_poly.pdbx_strand_id
1 'polypeptide(L)'
;MQKFKLLIILFILFLVLGVVLFCVFFDEAVLVRKGTIFHYPRNDKVVALTFDDGPSPIWTPKILDELKKVNIKATFFMLGEHVAKYPEVARRVAEEGHEIGNHTYDHHVLLYYKLEELEKEIKDAERIIQKVTGKTTRYFRPPKAWLTAQEKKKISELGYKVILWSLNSKDWVTFDDKYIVKYIVRHIKPGDIILFHDSGGVFSTEGGDRHETVKTIPRLVEALTKKGYRFVTISELLNER
;
A
#
# COMPACT_ATOMS: atom_id res chain seq x y z
N MET A 1 -30.40 -4.30 -38.93
CA MET A 1 -29.83 -5.29 -37.97
C MET A 1 -28.27 -5.26 -37.89
N GLN A 2 -27.56 -5.28 -39.02
CA GLN A 2 -26.10 -5.36 -39.05
C GLN A 2 -25.41 -4.11 -38.45
N LYS A 3 -25.89 -2.89 -38.74
CA LYS A 3 -25.40 -1.64 -38.17
C LYS A 3 -25.59 -1.56 -36.63
N PHE A 4 -26.72 -2.09 -36.14
CA PHE A 4 -27.01 -2.12 -34.71
C PHE A 4 -26.08 -3.09 -33.95
N LYS A 5 -25.81 -4.27 -34.56
CA LYS A 5 -24.81 -5.22 -33.97
C LYS A 5 -23.41 -4.61 -33.94
N LEU A 6 -23.00 -3.88 -34.98
CA LEU A 6 -21.71 -3.20 -35.03
C LEU A 6 -21.61 -2.14 -33.93
N LEU A 7 -22.64 -1.33 -33.70
CA LEU A 7 -22.66 -0.33 -32.63
C LEU A 7 -22.53 -0.95 -31.24
N ILE A 8 -23.20 -2.08 -30.99
CA ILE A 8 -23.06 -2.81 -29.72
C ILE A 8 -21.63 -3.33 -29.53
N ILE A 9 -21.00 -3.89 -30.55
CA ILE A 9 -19.63 -4.38 -30.50
C ILE A 9 -18.66 -3.22 -30.19
N LEU A 10 -18.82 -2.09 -30.89
CA LEU A 10 -17.97 -0.92 -30.66
C LEU A 10 -18.12 -0.36 -29.22
N PHE A 11 -19.36 -0.35 -28.72
CA PHE A 11 -19.62 0.07 -27.33
C PHE A 11 -18.98 -0.87 -26.31
N ILE A 12 -19.08 -2.20 -26.52
CA ILE A 12 -18.41 -3.18 -25.65
C ILE A 12 -16.89 -3.02 -25.71
N LEU A 13 -16.31 -2.84 -26.90
CA LEU A 13 -14.88 -2.60 -27.05
C LEU A 13 -14.43 -1.31 -26.34
N PHE A 14 -15.23 -0.25 -26.42
CA PHE A 14 -14.96 1.00 -25.70
C PHE A 14 -15.01 0.80 -24.18
N LEU A 15 -15.98 0.04 -23.66
CA LEU A 15 -16.05 -0.29 -22.23
C LEU A 15 -14.85 -1.14 -21.79
N VAL A 16 -14.49 -2.16 -22.57
CA VAL A 16 -13.33 -3.00 -22.28
C VAL A 16 -12.03 -2.18 -22.27
N LEU A 17 -11.85 -1.32 -23.27
CA LEU A 17 -10.71 -0.41 -23.34
C LEU A 17 -10.68 0.54 -22.13
N GLY A 18 -11.86 1.08 -21.74
CA GLY A 18 -12.00 1.94 -20.56
C GLY A 18 -11.57 1.22 -19.27
N VAL A 19 -12.01 -0.03 -19.08
CA VAL A 19 -11.60 -0.86 -17.94
C VAL A 19 -10.11 -1.16 -17.97
N VAL A 20 -9.54 -1.51 -19.12
CA VAL A 20 -8.09 -1.77 -19.25
C VAL A 20 -7.28 -0.52 -18.94
N LEU A 21 -7.67 0.62 -19.49
CA LEU A 21 -7.00 1.91 -19.21
C LEU A 21 -7.13 2.27 -17.71
N PHE A 22 -8.31 2.07 -17.12
CA PHE A 22 -8.51 2.28 -15.68
C PHE A 22 -7.56 1.41 -14.86
N CYS A 23 -7.51 0.10 -15.11
CA CYS A 23 -6.61 -0.82 -14.40
C CYS A 23 -5.13 -0.44 -14.57
N VAL A 24 -4.71 -0.01 -15.78
CA VAL A 24 -3.30 0.35 -16.03
C VAL A 24 -2.94 1.68 -15.39
N PHE A 25 -3.78 2.71 -15.49
CA PHE A 25 -3.44 4.05 -15.03
C PHE A 25 -3.73 4.27 -13.54
N PHE A 26 -4.80 3.70 -13.01
CA PHE A 26 -5.18 3.88 -11.60
C PHE A 26 -4.50 2.87 -10.68
N ASP A 27 -4.35 1.63 -11.12
CA ASP A 27 -3.70 0.57 -10.33
C ASP A 27 -2.22 0.89 -10.03
N GLU A 28 -1.51 1.54 -10.97
CA GLU A 28 -0.12 1.97 -10.80
C GLU A 28 0.02 3.40 -10.25
N ALA A 29 -1.07 4.04 -9.87
CA ALA A 29 -1.10 5.42 -9.33
C ALA A 29 -0.41 6.47 -10.23
N VAL A 30 -0.27 6.22 -11.53
CA VAL A 30 0.54 7.03 -12.47
C VAL A 30 0.10 8.49 -12.49
N LEU A 31 -1.20 8.76 -12.50
CA LEU A 31 -1.75 10.12 -12.63
C LEU A 31 -1.50 10.99 -11.39
N VAL A 32 -1.25 10.40 -10.24
CA VAL A 32 -1.10 11.11 -8.97
C VAL A 32 0.34 11.15 -8.44
N ARG A 33 1.30 10.56 -9.15
CA ARG A 33 2.72 10.48 -8.74
C ARG A 33 3.42 11.83 -8.61
N LYS A 34 3.02 12.86 -9.37
CA LYS A 34 3.65 14.19 -9.29
C LYS A 34 3.48 14.77 -7.87
N GLY A 35 4.62 15.11 -7.24
CA GLY A 35 4.64 15.63 -5.87
C GLY A 35 4.46 14.58 -4.78
N THR A 36 4.68 13.30 -5.10
CA THR A 36 4.66 12.19 -4.14
C THR A 36 5.94 11.36 -4.26
N ILE A 37 6.21 10.53 -3.26
CA ILE A 37 7.32 9.57 -3.28
C ILE A 37 6.73 8.21 -3.65
N PHE A 38 7.02 7.72 -4.83
CA PHE A 38 6.58 6.41 -5.31
C PHE A 38 7.75 5.48 -5.64
N HIS A 39 8.92 6.04 -5.80
CA HIS A 39 10.19 5.39 -6.05
C HIS A 39 11.30 6.32 -5.55
N TYR A 40 12.35 5.76 -4.99
CA TYR A 40 13.52 6.55 -4.57
C TYR A 40 14.77 6.00 -5.24
N PRO A 41 15.34 6.71 -6.25
CA PRO A 41 16.47 6.21 -7.02
C PRO A 41 17.66 5.84 -6.13
N ARG A 42 18.15 4.61 -6.25
CA ARG A 42 19.26 4.07 -5.48
C ARG A 42 20.29 3.42 -6.39
N ASN A 43 21.56 3.51 -6.02
CA ASN A 43 22.64 2.76 -6.68
C ASN A 43 22.76 1.33 -6.10
N ASP A 44 22.42 1.18 -4.81
CA ASP A 44 22.39 -0.12 -4.15
C ASP A 44 21.01 -0.80 -4.33
N LYS A 45 21.01 -2.12 -4.38
CA LYS A 45 19.80 -2.92 -4.56
C LYS A 45 19.00 -2.99 -3.26
N VAL A 46 18.31 -1.90 -2.91
CA VAL A 46 17.37 -1.86 -1.79
C VAL A 46 15.95 -1.64 -2.31
N VAL A 47 14.96 -2.19 -1.61
CA VAL A 47 13.53 -2.05 -1.90
C VAL A 47 12.74 -1.98 -0.59
N ALA A 48 11.62 -1.24 -0.60
CA ALA A 48 10.71 -1.20 0.54
C ALA A 48 9.51 -2.12 0.30
N LEU A 49 9.24 -3.00 1.26
CA LEU A 49 8.02 -3.80 1.30
C LEU A 49 6.99 -3.07 2.15
N THR A 50 5.80 -2.83 1.61
CA THR A 50 4.75 -2.06 2.30
C THR A 50 3.42 -2.78 2.27
N PHE A 51 2.63 -2.63 3.34
CA PHE A 51 1.31 -3.24 3.52
C PHE A 51 0.29 -2.16 3.85
N ASP A 52 -0.88 -2.20 3.21
CA ASP A 52 -1.98 -1.26 3.41
C ASP A 52 -3.19 -1.94 4.06
N ASP A 53 -4.11 -1.13 4.57
CA ASP A 53 -5.44 -1.48 5.11
C ASP A 53 -5.45 -2.13 6.50
N GLY A 54 -4.32 -2.50 7.06
CA GLY A 54 -4.25 -3.15 8.39
C GLY A 54 -4.48 -2.20 9.58
N PRO A 55 -4.36 -2.75 10.80
CA PRO A 55 -4.09 -4.15 11.10
C PRO A 55 -5.31 -5.06 10.97
N SER A 56 -5.11 -6.27 10.47
CA SER A 56 -6.09 -7.35 10.47
C SER A 56 -5.82 -8.30 11.65
N PRO A 57 -6.85 -8.76 12.38
CA PRO A 57 -6.65 -9.72 13.47
C PRO A 57 -6.22 -11.11 12.97
N ILE A 58 -6.42 -11.39 11.68
CA ILE A 58 -6.15 -12.70 11.06
C ILE A 58 -4.85 -12.66 10.25
N TRP A 59 -4.67 -11.65 9.39
CA TRP A 59 -3.64 -11.67 8.37
C TRP A 59 -2.36 -10.95 8.79
N THR A 60 -2.47 -9.81 9.47
CA THR A 60 -1.29 -9.07 9.95
C THR A 60 -0.39 -9.95 10.85
N PRO A 61 -0.92 -10.72 11.83
CA PRO A 61 -0.09 -11.62 12.62
C PRO A 61 0.65 -12.67 11.80
N LYS A 62 0.02 -13.26 10.79
CA LYS A 62 0.64 -14.26 9.90
C LYS A 62 1.74 -13.64 9.03
N ILE A 63 1.50 -12.43 8.53
CA ILE A 63 2.49 -11.66 7.78
C ILE A 63 3.71 -11.35 8.66
N LEU A 64 3.50 -10.91 9.90
CA LEU A 64 4.58 -10.66 10.86
C LEU A 64 5.40 -11.93 11.14
N ASP A 65 4.74 -13.08 11.29
CA ASP A 65 5.42 -14.36 11.48
C ASP A 65 6.33 -14.70 10.29
N GLU A 66 5.88 -14.48 9.05
CA GLU A 66 6.71 -14.72 7.86
C GLU A 66 7.86 -13.69 7.75
N LEU A 67 7.60 -12.40 7.99
CA LEU A 67 8.64 -11.37 8.01
C LEU A 67 9.73 -11.66 9.04
N LYS A 68 9.33 -12.14 10.22
CA LYS A 68 10.25 -12.55 11.29
C LYS A 68 11.12 -13.74 10.89
N LYS A 69 10.53 -14.78 10.25
CA LYS A 69 11.28 -15.95 9.75
C LYS A 69 12.38 -15.58 8.76
N VAL A 70 12.11 -14.61 7.89
CA VAL A 70 13.06 -14.15 6.88
C VAL A 70 13.90 -12.93 7.33
N ASN A 71 13.71 -12.49 8.58
CA ASN A 71 14.46 -11.42 9.26
C ASN A 71 14.50 -10.10 8.48
N ILE A 72 13.35 -9.63 8.00
CA ILE A 72 13.22 -8.33 7.34
C ILE A 72 12.22 -7.43 8.08
N LYS A 73 12.36 -6.11 7.87
CA LYS A 73 11.39 -5.12 8.33
C LYS A 73 10.63 -4.55 7.13
N ALA A 74 9.40 -4.11 7.38
CA ALA A 74 8.50 -3.55 6.40
C ALA A 74 7.81 -2.31 6.96
N THR A 75 7.08 -1.57 6.11
CA THR A 75 6.27 -0.43 6.53
C THR A 75 4.79 -0.78 6.37
N PHE A 76 4.01 -0.58 7.44
CA PHE A 76 2.56 -0.83 7.48
C PHE A 76 1.80 0.49 7.50
N PHE A 77 1.03 0.78 6.47
CA PHE A 77 0.13 1.92 6.42
C PHE A 77 -1.21 1.52 7.01
N MET A 78 -1.45 1.94 8.27
CA MET A 78 -2.55 1.47 9.09
C MET A 78 -3.74 2.42 9.06
N LEU A 79 -4.94 1.85 9.08
CA LEU A 79 -6.19 2.57 9.32
C LEU A 79 -6.38 2.83 10.82
N GLY A 80 -6.76 4.06 11.17
CA GLY A 80 -7.03 4.43 12.57
C GLY A 80 -8.12 3.58 13.21
N GLU A 81 -9.20 3.29 12.48
CA GLU A 81 -10.30 2.44 12.92
C GLU A 81 -9.82 1.02 13.27
N HIS A 82 -8.97 0.42 12.42
CA HIS A 82 -8.43 -0.91 12.66
C HIS A 82 -7.43 -0.92 13.83
N VAL A 83 -6.63 0.13 14.00
CA VAL A 83 -5.77 0.28 15.18
C VAL A 83 -6.59 0.38 16.46
N ALA A 84 -7.73 1.10 16.44
CA ALA A 84 -8.63 1.18 17.58
C ALA A 84 -9.29 -0.17 17.90
N LYS A 85 -9.64 -0.93 16.87
CA LYS A 85 -10.33 -2.22 16.98
C LYS A 85 -9.41 -3.38 17.35
N TYR A 86 -8.16 -3.36 16.88
CA TYR A 86 -7.16 -4.43 17.06
C TYR A 86 -5.84 -3.89 17.64
N PRO A 87 -5.88 -3.24 18.83
CA PRO A 87 -4.73 -2.52 19.38
C PRO A 87 -3.53 -3.43 19.70
N GLU A 88 -3.77 -4.69 20.06
CA GLU A 88 -2.71 -5.66 20.33
C GLU A 88 -1.92 -6.02 19.07
N VAL A 89 -2.59 -6.09 17.91
CA VAL A 89 -1.94 -6.35 16.62
C VAL A 89 -1.09 -5.15 16.20
N ALA A 90 -1.64 -3.94 16.33
CA ALA A 90 -0.89 -2.71 16.03
C ALA A 90 0.36 -2.56 16.94
N ARG A 91 0.23 -2.88 18.25
CA ARG A 91 1.40 -2.90 19.17
C ARG A 91 2.45 -3.90 18.72
N ARG A 92 2.03 -5.13 18.34
CA ARG A 92 2.93 -6.16 17.86
C ARG A 92 3.76 -5.69 16.65
N VAL A 93 3.14 -5.00 15.68
CA VAL A 93 3.86 -4.42 14.52
C VAL A 93 4.96 -3.47 14.99
N ALA A 94 4.65 -2.58 15.95
CA ALA A 94 5.61 -1.61 16.49
C ALA A 94 6.73 -2.27 17.30
N GLU A 95 6.40 -3.26 18.15
CA GLU A 95 7.33 -3.98 19.03
C GLU A 95 8.28 -4.87 18.24
N GLU A 96 7.83 -5.45 17.14
CA GLU A 96 8.68 -6.22 16.23
C GLU A 96 9.57 -5.32 15.35
N GLY A 97 9.50 -3.98 15.51
CA GLY A 97 10.39 -3.02 14.86
C GLY A 97 10.04 -2.72 13.41
N HIS A 98 8.80 -2.96 13.00
CA HIS A 98 8.28 -2.50 11.73
C HIS A 98 7.94 -1.00 11.78
N GLU A 99 7.99 -0.35 10.62
CA GLU A 99 7.60 1.05 10.51
C GLU A 99 6.08 1.16 10.31
N ILE A 100 5.50 2.23 10.86
CA ILE A 100 4.07 2.50 10.73
C ILE A 100 3.87 3.79 9.94
N GLY A 101 2.99 3.74 8.94
CA GLY A 101 2.48 4.87 8.20
C GLY A 101 1.00 5.10 8.51
N ASN A 102 0.51 6.28 8.16
CA ASN A 102 -0.89 6.68 8.31
C ASN A 102 -1.65 6.42 6.99
N HIS A 103 -2.78 5.70 7.06
CA HIS A 103 -3.63 5.38 5.91
C HIS A 103 -5.06 5.95 6.03
N THR A 104 -5.24 7.09 6.74
CA THR A 104 -6.50 7.68 7.18
C THR A 104 -7.13 6.93 8.37
N TYR A 105 -8.27 7.42 8.84
CA TYR A 105 -8.99 6.76 9.92
C TYR A 105 -9.88 5.63 9.41
N ASP A 106 -10.69 5.86 8.36
CA ASP A 106 -11.77 4.97 7.91
C ASP A 106 -11.68 4.52 6.44
N HIS A 107 -10.58 4.85 5.73
CA HIS A 107 -10.32 4.47 4.33
C HIS A 107 -11.29 5.07 3.30
N HIS A 108 -11.96 6.15 3.58
CA HIS A 108 -12.79 6.81 2.57
C HIS A 108 -11.96 7.44 1.44
N VAL A 109 -12.55 7.51 0.24
CA VAL A 109 -11.92 8.16 -0.91
C VAL A 109 -11.85 9.66 -0.67
N LEU A 110 -10.64 10.20 -0.58
CA LEU A 110 -10.36 11.58 -0.15
C LEU A 110 -10.96 12.63 -1.07
N LEU A 111 -11.11 12.35 -2.36
CA LEU A 111 -11.72 13.27 -3.35
C LEU A 111 -13.13 13.77 -2.97
N TYR A 112 -13.81 13.11 -2.05
CA TYR A 112 -15.13 13.49 -1.57
C TYR A 112 -15.07 14.33 -0.29
N TYR A 113 -13.87 14.53 0.30
CA TYR A 113 -13.69 15.27 1.53
C TYR A 113 -13.36 16.74 1.29
N LYS A 114 -13.86 17.59 2.19
CA LYS A 114 -13.30 18.93 2.36
C LYS A 114 -11.93 18.83 3.03
N LEU A 115 -11.10 19.87 2.87
CA LEU A 115 -9.75 19.87 3.44
C LEU A 115 -9.73 19.74 4.97
N GLU A 116 -10.76 20.24 5.65
CA GLU A 116 -10.93 20.11 7.09
C GLU A 116 -11.26 18.68 7.51
N GLU A 117 -12.05 17.97 6.71
CA GLU A 117 -12.38 16.55 6.92
C GLU A 117 -11.16 15.68 6.69
N LEU A 118 -10.38 15.95 5.62
CA LEU A 118 -9.09 15.31 5.37
C LEU A 118 -8.12 15.49 6.54
N GLU A 119 -7.99 16.72 7.07
CA GLU A 119 -7.15 17.00 8.23
C GLU A 119 -7.60 16.19 9.45
N LYS A 120 -8.90 16.12 9.68
CA LYS A 120 -9.49 15.35 10.79
C LYS A 120 -9.17 13.87 10.66
N GLU A 121 -9.35 13.27 9.49
CA GLU A 121 -9.03 11.87 9.19
C GLU A 121 -7.58 11.52 9.49
N ILE A 122 -6.65 12.35 9.02
CA ILE A 122 -5.22 12.16 9.25
C ILE A 122 -4.89 12.27 10.74
N LYS A 123 -5.41 13.31 11.44
CA LYS A 123 -5.11 13.55 12.86
C LYS A 123 -5.74 12.52 13.78
N ASP A 124 -6.93 12.04 13.47
CA ASP A 124 -7.60 11.01 14.28
C ASP A 124 -6.87 9.67 14.16
N ALA A 125 -6.43 9.30 12.94
CA ALA A 125 -5.57 8.13 12.74
C ALA A 125 -4.22 8.28 13.46
N GLU A 126 -3.54 9.43 13.33
CA GLU A 126 -2.28 9.69 14.02
C GLU A 126 -2.42 9.54 15.54
N ARG A 127 -3.46 10.13 16.12
CA ARG A 127 -3.72 10.10 17.57
C ARG A 127 -3.89 8.67 18.07
N ILE A 128 -4.66 7.84 17.38
CA ILE A 128 -4.89 6.46 17.82
C ILE A 128 -3.66 5.58 17.59
N ILE A 129 -2.93 5.75 16.48
CA ILE A 129 -1.67 5.07 16.23
C ILE A 129 -0.68 5.39 17.36
N GLN A 130 -0.48 6.67 17.68
CA GLN A 130 0.43 7.10 18.76
C GLN A 130 0.00 6.55 20.12
N LYS A 131 -1.29 6.65 20.44
CA LYS A 131 -1.84 6.16 21.72
C LYS A 131 -1.61 4.66 21.91
N VAL A 132 -1.77 3.86 20.85
CA VAL A 132 -1.70 2.40 20.92
C VAL A 132 -0.28 1.88 20.81
N THR A 133 0.53 2.46 19.92
CA THR A 133 1.86 1.93 19.57
C THR A 133 3.02 2.73 20.16
N GLY A 134 2.76 3.94 20.67
CA GLY A 134 3.82 4.88 21.09
C GLY A 134 4.62 5.47 19.92
N LYS A 135 4.27 5.15 18.66
CA LYS A 135 4.99 5.62 17.47
C LYS A 135 4.28 6.83 16.86
N THR A 136 5.07 7.75 16.35
CA THR A 136 4.63 8.82 15.45
C THR A 136 5.08 8.48 14.04
N THR A 137 4.35 8.96 13.04
CA THR A 137 4.71 8.78 11.63
C THR A 137 4.61 10.09 10.89
N ARG A 138 5.48 10.25 9.89
CA ARG A 138 5.45 11.33 8.91
C ARG A 138 5.12 10.85 7.51
N TYR A 139 4.77 9.59 7.37
CA TYR A 139 4.43 8.94 6.10
C TYR A 139 2.93 8.73 6.04
N PHE A 140 2.35 9.21 4.94
CA PHE A 140 0.94 9.10 4.66
C PHE A 140 0.75 8.44 3.30
N ARG A 141 -0.15 7.45 3.23
CA ARG A 141 -0.60 6.88 1.97
C ARG A 141 -2.09 7.10 1.84
N PRO A 142 -2.56 7.78 0.77
CA PRO A 142 -3.98 7.99 0.56
C PRO A 142 -4.67 6.70 0.11
N PRO A 143 -5.88 6.41 0.58
CA PRO A 143 -6.71 5.34 0.05
C PRO A 143 -6.82 5.41 -1.48
N LYS A 144 -6.60 4.28 -2.14
CA LYS A 144 -6.65 4.14 -3.61
C LYS A 144 -5.73 5.09 -4.39
N ALA A 145 -4.74 5.70 -3.73
CA ALA A 145 -3.81 6.70 -4.26
C ALA A 145 -4.46 8.00 -4.80
N TRP A 146 -5.73 8.24 -4.57
CA TRP A 146 -6.42 9.38 -5.15
C TRP A 146 -6.21 10.65 -4.33
N LEU A 147 -5.59 11.65 -4.96
CA LEU A 147 -5.29 12.96 -4.37
C LEU A 147 -5.34 14.08 -5.41
N THR A 148 -5.96 15.17 -5.05
CA THR A 148 -5.87 16.45 -5.75
C THR A 148 -4.58 17.20 -5.36
N ALA A 149 -4.24 18.25 -6.11
CA ALA A 149 -3.12 19.11 -5.77
C ALA A 149 -3.32 19.86 -4.44
N GLN A 150 -4.58 20.23 -4.12
CA GLN A 150 -4.90 20.92 -2.87
C GLN A 150 -4.75 19.99 -1.65
N GLU A 151 -5.19 18.73 -1.76
CA GLU A 151 -5.01 17.74 -0.71
C GLU A 151 -3.53 17.42 -0.47
N LYS A 152 -2.73 17.27 -1.53
CA LYS A 152 -1.27 17.09 -1.40
C LYS A 152 -0.62 18.25 -0.64
N LYS A 153 -1.01 19.48 -0.96
CA LYS A 153 -0.53 20.68 -0.26
C LYS A 153 -0.91 20.64 1.21
N LYS A 154 -2.19 20.34 1.52
CA LYS A 154 -2.67 20.23 2.90
C LYS A 154 -1.94 19.15 3.69
N ILE A 155 -1.73 17.95 3.12
CA ILE A 155 -0.98 16.86 3.74
C ILE A 155 0.46 17.29 4.04
N SER A 156 1.10 18.00 3.11
CA SER A 156 2.45 18.55 3.32
C SER A 156 2.49 19.61 4.44
N GLU A 157 1.48 20.48 4.53
CA GLU A 157 1.34 21.48 5.61
C GLU A 157 1.17 20.81 6.98
N LEU A 158 0.56 19.62 7.03
CA LEU A 158 0.45 18.79 8.24
C LEU A 158 1.77 18.06 8.59
N GLY A 159 2.83 18.25 7.80
CA GLY A 159 4.15 17.64 8.04
C GLY A 159 4.32 16.23 7.47
N TYR A 160 3.36 15.75 6.67
CA TYR A 160 3.43 14.41 6.09
C TYR A 160 4.07 14.40 4.70
N LYS A 161 4.76 13.28 4.41
CA LYS A 161 5.21 12.91 3.06
C LYS A 161 4.25 11.87 2.49
N VAL A 162 3.74 12.15 1.29
CA VAL A 162 2.86 11.21 0.58
C VAL A 162 3.70 10.11 -0.06
N ILE A 163 3.47 8.88 0.37
CA ILE A 163 4.15 7.68 -0.13
C ILE A 163 3.17 6.86 -0.97
N LEU A 164 3.49 6.68 -2.23
CA LEU A 164 2.81 5.75 -3.13
C LEU A 164 3.69 4.52 -3.38
N TRP A 165 3.51 3.86 -4.52
CA TRP A 165 4.28 2.68 -4.93
C TRP A 165 4.73 2.79 -6.39
N SER A 166 5.79 2.11 -6.70
CA SER A 166 6.27 1.93 -8.07
C SER A 166 5.88 0.56 -8.63
N LEU A 167 5.61 -0.40 -7.74
CA LEU A 167 5.29 -1.77 -8.11
C LEU A 167 4.14 -2.30 -7.24
N ASN A 168 3.00 -2.57 -7.87
CA ASN A 168 1.83 -3.15 -7.24
C ASN A 168 1.88 -4.68 -7.35
N SER A 169 1.78 -5.38 -6.24
CA SER A 169 1.76 -6.86 -6.20
C SER A 169 0.51 -7.45 -6.83
N LYS A 170 -0.60 -6.70 -6.84
CA LYS A 170 -1.94 -7.13 -7.24
C LYS A 170 -2.48 -8.29 -6.39
N ASP A 171 -2.02 -8.39 -5.14
CA ASP A 171 -2.39 -9.44 -4.18
C ASP A 171 -3.88 -9.44 -3.81
N TRP A 172 -4.57 -8.32 -4.02
CA TRP A 172 -5.99 -8.16 -3.75
C TRP A 172 -6.91 -8.80 -4.82
N VAL A 173 -6.38 -9.16 -6.01
CA VAL A 173 -7.10 -9.81 -7.12
C VAL A 173 -6.42 -11.06 -7.64
N THR A 174 -5.21 -11.38 -7.17
CA THR A 174 -4.42 -12.52 -7.66
C THR A 174 -4.51 -13.66 -6.66
N PHE A 175 -4.89 -14.86 -7.16
CA PHE A 175 -5.04 -16.09 -6.37
C PHE A 175 -3.87 -17.06 -6.60
N ASP A 176 -2.67 -16.55 -6.89
CA ASP A 176 -1.47 -17.36 -7.13
C ASP A 176 -0.21 -16.60 -6.66
N ASP A 177 0.34 -17.02 -5.54
CA ASP A 177 1.56 -16.46 -4.97
C ASP A 177 2.78 -16.57 -5.91
N LYS A 178 2.86 -17.64 -6.70
CA LYS A 178 3.96 -17.83 -7.67
C LYS A 178 3.90 -16.80 -8.81
N TYR A 179 2.67 -16.45 -9.23
CA TYR A 179 2.47 -15.39 -10.22
C TYR A 179 2.92 -14.03 -9.65
N ILE A 180 2.53 -13.71 -8.41
CA ILE A 180 2.93 -12.47 -7.72
C ILE A 180 4.46 -12.38 -7.66
N VAL A 181 5.12 -13.43 -7.17
CA VAL A 181 6.59 -13.49 -7.09
C VAL A 181 7.23 -13.28 -8.47
N LYS A 182 6.79 -14.02 -9.49
CA LYS A 182 7.31 -13.91 -10.86
C LYS A 182 7.16 -12.51 -11.43
N TYR A 183 5.99 -11.91 -11.21
CA TYR A 183 5.69 -10.55 -11.67
C TYR A 183 6.64 -9.54 -11.03
N ILE A 184 6.76 -9.53 -9.69
CA ILE A 184 7.63 -8.60 -8.96
C ILE A 184 9.09 -8.80 -9.37
N VAL A 185 9.59 -10.03 -9.35
CA VAL A 185 10.98 -10.37 -9.69
C VAL A 185 11.38 -9.95 -11.11
N ARG A 186 10.41 -9.89 -12.04
CA ARG A 186 10.62 -9.45 -13.42
C ARG A 186 10.72 -7.92 -13.55
N HIS A 187 10.01 -7.18 -12.72
CA HIS A 187 9.85 -5.71 -12.89
C HIS A 187 10.61 -4.89 -11.86
N ILE A 188 11.12 -5.51 -10.80
CA ILE A 188 11.79 -4.86 -9.69
C ILE A 188 13.02 -4.06 -10.10
N LYS A 189 13.17 -2.88 -9.54
CA LYS A 189 14.32 -1.99 -9.69
C LYS A 189 14.81 -1.52 -8.32
N PRO A 190 16.10 -1.14 -8.19
CA PRO A 190 16.61 -0.52 -6.97
C PRO A 190 15.80 0.72 -6.60
N GLY A 191 15.39 0.83 -5.35
CA GLY A 191 14.60 1.96 -4.87
C GLY A 191 13.10 1.82 -5.04
N ASP A 192 12.59 0.67 -5.51
CA ASP A 192 11.16 0.43 -5.61
C ASP A 192 10.47 0.32 -4.25
N ILE A 193 9.25 0.84 -4.22
CA ILE A 193 8.29 0.67 -3.14
C ILE A 193 7.24 -0.32 -3.64
N ILE A 194 7.14 -1.47 -2.96
CA ILE A 194 6.25 -2.57 -3.35
C ILE A 194 5.00 -2.51 -2.49
N LEU A 195 3.82 -2.44 -3.12
CA LEU A 195 2.53 -2.46 -2.46
C LEU A 195 2.02 -3.89 -2.29
N PHE A 196 1.66 -4.22 -1.07
CA PHE A 196 0.83 -5.34 -0.64
C PHE A 196 -0.27 -4.84 0.29
N HIS A 197 -1.16 -5.75 0.70
CA HIS A 197 -2.20 -5.47 1.68
C HIS A 197 -2.20 -6.54 2.78
N ASP A 198 -2.46 -6.11 4.02
CA ASP A 198 -2.61 -7.02 5.17
C ASP A 198 -4.05 -7.06 5.72
N SER A 199 -4.97 -6.34 5.08
CA SER A 199 -6.41 -6.37 5.33
C SER A 199 -7.18 -6.00 4.05
N GLY A 200 -8.46 -5.66 4.20
CA GLY A 200 -9.29 -5.11 3.14
C GLY A 200 -9.71 -6.11 2.08
N GLY A 201 -10.54 -5.64 1.19
CA GLY A 201 -11.05 -6.32 0.00
C GLY A 201 -11.51 -5.30 -1.03
N VAL A 202 -12.07 -5.75 -2.16
CA VAL A 202 -12.51 -4.85 -3.23
C VAL A 202 -13.56 -3.85 -2.75
N PHE A 203 -14.45 -4.27 -1.85
CA PHE A 203 -15.60 -3.49 -1.38
C PHE A 203 -15.64 -3.28 0.14
N SER A 204 -14.63 -3.70 0.88
CA SER A 204 -14.58 -3.61 2.34
C SER A 204 -13.16 -3.37 2.80
N THR A 205 -13.01 -2.64 3.90
CA THR A 205 -11.72 -2.45 4.59
C THR A 205 -11.34 -3.68 5.41
N GLU A 206 -12.28 -4.58 5.70
CA GLU A 206 -12.06 -5.80 6.47
C GLU A 206 -12.39 -7.07 5.66
N GLY A 207 -11.87 -8.22 6.10
CA GLY A 207 -12.32 -9.54 5.68
C GLY A 207 -11.77 -10.05 4.36
N GLY A 208 -10.90 -9.33 3.68
CA GLY A 208 -10.23 -9.81 2.46
C GLY A 208 -9.32 -11.00 2.76
N ASP A 209 -9.29 -12.01 1.88
CA ASP A 209 -8.34 -13.11 1.96
C ASP A 209 -6.94 -12.62 1.55
N ARG A 210 -5.95 -12.80 2.44
CA ARG A 210 -4.54 -12.47 2.22
C ARG A 210 -3.63 -13.70 2.31
N HIS A 211 -4.20 -14.88 2.10
CA HIS A 211 -3.45 -16.12 2.15
C HIS A 211 -2.30 -16.13 1.14
N GLU A 212 -2.54 -15.63 -0.08
CA GLU A 212 -1.51 -15.56 -1.11
C GLU A 212 -0.44 -14.49 -0.79
N THR A 213 -0.82 -13.39 -0.12
CA THR A 213 0.13 -12.40 0.40
C THR A 213 1.09 -13.06 1.40
N VAL A 214 0.55 -13.81 2.38
CA VAL A 214 1.36 -14.54 3.38
C VAL A 214 2.32 -15.50 2.71
N LYS A 215 1.88 -16.32 1.75
CA LYS A 215 2.72 -17.27 1.01
C LYS A 215 3.77 -16.61 0.14
N THR A 216 3.45 -15.43 -0.39
CA THR A 216 4.35 -14.68 -1.28
C THR A 216 5.60 -14.20 -0.55
N ILE A 217 5.49 -13.77 0.71
CA ILE A 217 6.58 -13.11 1.45
C ILE A 217 7.87 -13.96 1.46
N PRO A 218 7.91 -15.19 1.98
CA PRO A 218 9.16 -15.94 2.07
C PRO A 218 9.77 -16.23 0.69
N ARG A 219 8.94 -16.53 -0.29
CA ARG A 219 9.39 -16.81 -1.68
C ARG A 219 9.95 -15.58 -2.37
N LEU A 220 9.30 -14.43 -2.18
CA LEU A 220 9.75 -13.16 -2.74
C LEU A 220 11.08 -12.73 -2.12
N VAL A 221 11.17 -12.81 -0.80
CA VAL A 221 12.41 -12.45 -0.08
C VAL A 221 13.55 -13.33 -0.51
N GLU A 222 13.37 -14.65 -0.60
CA GLU A 222 14.38 -15.58 -1.10
C GLU A 222 14.82 -15.22 -2.54
N ALA A 223 13.85 -15.01 -3.44
CA ALA A 223 14.13 -14.72 -4.84
C ALA A 223 14.88 -13.39 -5.04
N LEU A 224 14.50 -12.35 -4.30
CA LEU A 224 15.13 -11.03 -4.40
C LEU A 224 16.50 -11.00 -3.70
N THR A 225 16.66 -11.69 -2.56
CA THR A 225 17.95 -11.82 -1.88
C THR A 225 18.97 -12.54 -2.77
N LYS A 226 18.57 -13.60 -3.48
CA LYS A 226 19.43 -14.27 -4.50
C LYS A 226 19.86 -13.33 -5.62
N LYS A 227 19.09 -12.30 -5.91
CA LYS A 227 19.44 -11.22 -6.87
C LYS A 227 20.26 -10.09 -6.24
N GLY A 228 20.57 -10.18 -4.94
CA GLY A 228 21.34 -9.19 -4.19
C GLY A 228 20.52 -8.00 -3.67
N TYR A 229 19.19 -8.09 -3.64
CA TYR A 229 18.35 -7.06 -3.03
C TYR A 229 18.30 -7.21 -1.52
N ARG A 230 18.21 -6.08 -0.82
CA ARG A 230 17.92 -5.96 0.61
C ARG A 230 16.58 -5.25 0.80
N PHE A 231 15.87 -5.64 1.84
CA PHE A 231 14.61 -5.03 2.22
C PHE A 231 14.84 -4.01 3.32
N VAL A 232 14.20 -2.85 3.19
CA VAL A 232 14.32 -1.72 4.10
C VAL A 232 12.93 -1.11 4.34
N THR A 233 12.78 -0.34 5.43
CA THR A 233 11.58 0.48 5.67
C THR A 233 11.59 1.72 4.78
N ILE A 234 10.48 2.47 4.74
CA ILE A 234 10.41 3.72 3.96
C ILE A 234 11.43 4.74 4.48
N SER A 235 11.56 4.91 5.80
CA SER A 235 12.57 5.83 6.36
C SER A 235 13.99 5.46 5.97
N GLU A 236 14.33 4.18 6.01
CA GLU A 236 15.65 3.69 5.59
C GLU A 236 15.86 3.85 4.07
N LEU A 237 14.82 3.61 3.26
CA LEU A 237 14.88 3.83 1.82
C LEU A 237 15.20 5.28 1.48
N LEU A 238 14.60 6.22 2.22
CA LEU A 238 14.77 7.67 2.04
C LEU A 238 16.02 8.23 2.74
N ASN A 239 16.80 7.39 3.44
CA ASN A 239 17.94 7.78 4.30
C ASN A 239 17.52 8.77 5.41
N GLU A 240 16.32 8.63 5.94
CA GLU A 240 15.78 9.41 7.05
C GLU A 240 15.85 8.54 8.31
N ARG A 241 16.66 8.97 9.29
CA ARG A 241 16.79 8.34 10.62
C ARG A 241 16.13 9.19 11.68
#